data_e168c809e04967a65f8c7f1d731fc4b4
#
_entry.id   e168c809e04967a65f8c7f1d731fc4b4
#
_cell.length_a   1.000
_cell.length_b   1.000
_cell.length_c   1.000
_cell.angle_alpha   90.00
_cell.angle_beta   90.00
_cell.angle_gamma   90.00
#
_symmetry.space_group_name_H-M   'P 1'
#
loop_
_entity.id
_entity.type
_entity.pdbx_description
1 polymer ?
#
loop_
_entity_poly.entity_id
_entity_poly.type
_entity_poly.pdbx_seq_one_letter_code
_entity_poly.pdbx_strand_id
1 'polypeptide(L)'
;MKTNYFFLYFFFIILTGCSDDKITPELPPNTNDTYEGVHDQIKFSNETEDFTYGELAFYIKVPDGSIIERKAKHQRISGISHFIMEKGLKEGKYQLLYMEYTVKSDCPEIDGLKRQFGLCCQINITPDGIRIESTYNSNMKLYGAGTPDDPYLIGSNDDLNKIRTGISNRYVSSSTCYSQQNNIDMTGYNDKCGWEGNWYQIGQSATYPFTGYYYGNGYSIKNMTLKDPNKIAASLFGYVNKAVIMDLTIQNADITGYCAVSAIAGAIVTSGSGQDPTFIKGCTVKSS
;
A
#
# COMPACT_ATOMS: atom_id res chain seq x y z
N MET A 1 -18.12 6.77 28.72
CA MET A 1 -18.26 5.78 27.65
C MET A 1 -18.28 6.56 26.35
N LYS A 2 -17.14 6.73 25.68
CA LYS A 2 -17.08 7.36 24.36
C LYS A 2 -17.04 6.24 23.33
N THR A 3 -18.09 6.13 22.56
CA THR A 3 -18.24 5.16 21.47
C THR A 3 -17.38 5.66 20.32
N ASN A 4 -16.24 5.01 20.07
CA ASN A 4 -15.42 5.29 18.93
C ASN A 4 -16.07 4.69 17.68
N TYR A 5 -16.62 5.53 16.84
CA TYR A 5 -17.06 5.15 15.51
C TYR A 5 -15.84 5.10 14.59
N PHE A 6 -15.51 3.91 14.10
CA PHE A 6 -14.53 3.68 13.06
C PHE A 6 -15.14 4.11 11.72
N PHE A 7 -14.68 5.22 11.17
CA PHE A 7 -14.98 5.60 9.80
C PHE A 7 -13.90 5.07 8.86
N LEU A 8 -14.32 4.21 7.95
CA LEU A 8 -13.52 3.73 6.84
C LEU A 8 -13.46 4.86 5.80
N TYR A 9 -12.29 5.48 5.65
CA TYR A 9 -12.11 6.61 4.74
C TYR A 9 -12.11 6.16 3.28
N PHE A 10 -12.97 6.77 2.49
CA PHE A 10 -13.04 6.60 1.04
C PHE A 10 -12.18 7.66 0.37
N PHE A 11 -11.07 7.26 -0.23
CA PHE A 11 -10.30 8.15 -1.09
C PHE A 11 -10.74 7.96 -2.54
N PHE A 12 -11.22 9.02 -3.15
CA PHE A 12 -11.35 9.10 -4.60
C PHE A 12 -10.14 9.84 -5.16
N ILE A 13 -9.38 9.17 -6.01
CA ILE A 13 -8.36 9.85 -6.81
C ILE A 13 -9.08 10.50 -7.98
N ILE A 14 -9.20 11.81 -7.96
CA ILE A 14 -9.65 12.57 -9.12
C ILE A 14 -8.40 13.15 -9.75
N LEU A 15 -7.92 12.54 -10.82
CA LEU A 15 -6.93 13.14 -11.70
C LEU A 15 -7.71 13.99 -12.72
N THR A 16 -7.84 15.26 -12.44
CA THR A 16 -8.42 16.18 -13.41
C THR A 16 -7.30 16.77 -14.24
N GLY A 17 -7.34 16.51 -15.54
CA GLY A 17 -6.59 17.32 -16.49
C GLY A 17 -7.06 18.77 -16.36
N CYS A 18 -6.14 19.69 -16.20
CA CYS A 18 -6.45 21.11 -16.11
C CYS A 18 -7.18 21.59 -17.36
N SER A 19 -8.43 22.03 -17.20
CA SER A 19 -8.97 23.11 -17.98
C SER A 19 -8.68 24.41 -17.21
N ASP A 20 -7.95 25.29 -17.82
CA ASP A 20 -7.68 26.68 -17.53
C ASP A 20 -8.36 27.32 -16.31
N ASP A 21 -7.75 27.17 -15.13
CA ASP A 21 -7.82 28.18 -14.10
C ASP A 21 -6.40 28.35 -13.55
N LYS A 22 -5.75 29.42 -14.03
CA LYS A 22 -4.45 29.89 -13.57
C LYS A 22 -4.56 30.37 -12.12
N ILE A 23 -4.35 29.46 -11.18
CA ILE A 23 -3.89 29.82 -9.85
C ILE A 23 -2.44 29.39 -9.78
N THR A 24 -1.55 30.25 -10.22
CA THR A 24 -0.12 30.14 -9.93
C THR A 24 0.10 30.55 -8.49
N PRO A 25 0.52 29.63 -7.58
CA PRO A 25 1.19 30.07 -6.37
C PRO A 25 2.54 30.65 -6.81
N GLU A 26 2.83 31.90 -6.44
CA GLU A 26 4.15 32.47 -6.61
C GLU A 26 5.18 31.60 -5.87
N LEU A 27 5.95 30.83 -6.62
CA LEU A 27 7.15 30.17 -6.15
C LEU A 27 8.22 31.24 -5.91
N PRO A 28 9.02 31.13 -4.82
CA PRO A 28 10.13 32.05 -4.60
C PRO A 28 11.12 31.95 -5.77
N PRO A 29 11.63 33.09 -6.26
CA PRO A 29 12.55 33.10 -7.38
C PRO A 29 13.92 32.57 -6.93
N ASN A 30 14.35 31.53 -7.50
CA ASN A 30 15.75 31.20 -7.81
C ASN A 30 16.12 29.74 -7.59
N THR A 31 16.14 28.98 -8.64
CA THR A 31 17.25 28.06 -8.95
C THR A 31 17.26 27.83 -10.45
N ASN A 32 18.43 27.98 -11.08
CA ASN A 32 18.69 27.84 -12.51
C ASN A 32 18.56 26.40 -13.03
N ASP A 33 17.56 25.66 -12.64
CA ASP A 33 17.17 24.41 -13.27
C ASP A 33 15.95 24.70 -14.12
N THR A 34 16.13 24.77 -15.43
CA THR A 34 15.06 24.79 -16.41
C THR A 34 14.18 23.55 -16.20
N TYR A 35 13.10 23.76 -15.49
CA TYR A 35 12.21 22.71 -15.08
C TYR A 35 11.14 22.48 -16.18
N GLU A 36 11.33 21.41 -16.96
CA GLU A 36 10.37 20.94 -17.96
C GLU A 36 9.47 19.83 -17.39
N GLY A 37 8.92 20.02 -16.20
CA GLY A 37 7.94 19.12 -15.64
C GLY A 37 6.53 19.62 -15.98
N VAL A 38 5.75 18.82 -16.67
CA VAL A 38 4.45 19.25 -17.16
C VAL A 38 3.36 19.14 -16.10
N HIS A 39 3.48 18.20 -15.15
CA HIS A 39 2.46 17.98 -14.12
C HIS A 39 3.10 17.62 -12.77
N ASP A 40 2.89 18.46 -11.79
CA ASP A 40 3.42 18.35 -10.45
C ASP A 40 2.35 18.11 -9.38
N GLN A 41 1.07 18.22 -9.73
CA GLN A 41 -0.02 18.14 -8.77
C GLN A 41 -0.81 16.85 -8.88
N ILE A 42 -0.94 16.18 -7.75
CA ILE A 42 -1.88 15.07 -7.55
C ILE A 42 -2.93 15.54 -6.53
N LYS A 43 -4.20 15.38 -6.88
CA LYS A 43 -5.33 15.84 -6.05
C LYS A 43 -6.05 14.63 -5.47
N PHE A 44 -6.33 14.69 -4.18
CA PHE A 44 -7.18 13.73 -3.49
C PHE A 44 -8.32 14.48 -2.82
N SER A 45 -9.54 13.94 -2.89
CA SER A 45 -10.63 14.41 -2.05
C SER A 45 -10.56 13.68 -0.71
N ASN A 46 -10.39 14.43 0.37
CA ASN A 46 -10.48 13.89 1.72
C ASN A 46 -11.25 14.89 2.58
N GLU A 47 -12.33 14.44 3.17
CA GLU A 47 -13.26 15.33 3.88
C GLU A 47 -12.89 15.53 5.36
N THR A 48 -12.15 14.61 5.98
CA THR A 48 -11.88 14.68 7.41
C THR A 48 -10.53 14.06 7.78
N GLU A 49 -9.52 14.87 8.02
CA GLU A 49 -8.26 14.44 8.65
C GLU A 49 -8.07 15.19 9.96
N ASP A 50 -7.89 14.44 11.05
CA ASP A 50 -7.57 14.98 12.38
C ASP A 50 -6.07 15.23 12.56
N PHE A 51 -5.31 15.25 11.47
CA PHE A 51 -3.88 15.48 11.46
C PHE A 51 -3.43 16.25 10.22
N THR A 52 -2.20 16.77 10.25
CA THR A 52 -1.55 17.38 9.10
C THR A 52 -0.39 16.52 8.62
N TYR A 53 -0.05 16.67 7.34
CA TYR A 53 1.11 15.99 6.78
C TYR A 53 2.39 16.76 7.15
N GLY A 54 3.38 16.03 7.68
CA GLY A 54 4.74 16.52 7.87
C GLY A 54 5.58 16.35 6.61
N GLU A 55 6.66 15.59 6.72
CA GLU A 55 7.43 15.20 5.54
C GLU A 55 6.59 14.29 4.67
N LEU A 56 6.60 14.55 3.36
CA LEU A 56 5.77 13.86 2.38
C LEU A 56 6.57 13.57 1.12
N ALA A 57 6.51 12.34 0.63
CA ALA A 57 7.13 11.95 -0.61
C ALA A 57 6.30 10.90 -1.38
N PHE A 58 6.35 10.98 -2.71
CA PHE A 58 5.86 9.95 -3.60
C PHE A 58 6.98 9.01 -4.02
N TYR A 59 6.70 7.72 -4.07
CA TYR A 59 7.58 6.70 -4.60
C TYR A 59 7.01 6.21 -5.93
N ILE A 60 7.81 6.38 -6.99
CA ILE A 60 7.36 6.27 -8.38
C ILE A 60 8.31 5.37 -9.13
N LYS A 61 7.79 4.33 -9.77
CA LYS A 61 8.57 3.50 -10.68
C LYS A 61 8.56 4.14 -12.06
N VAL A 62 9.75 4.44 -12.54
CA VAL A 62 9.96 5.07 -13.86
C VAL A 62 10.11 4.02 -14.96
N PRO A 63 10.07 4.42 -16.25
CA PRO A 63 10.07 3.48 -17.38
C PRO A 63 11.27 2.53 -17.45
N ASP A 64 12.42 2.91 -16.91
CA ASP A 64 13.61 2.05 -16.85
C ASP A 64 13.56 1.00 -15.71
N GLY A 65 12.47 0.99 -14.94
CA GLY A 65 12.24 0.07 -13.83
C GLY A 65 12.80 0.54 -12.48
N SER A 66 13.57 1.63 -12.43
CA SER A 66 14.05 2.20 -11.17
C SER A 66 12.92 2.88 -10.39
N ILE A 67 13.11 3.02 -9.08
CA ILE A 67 12.17 3.72 -8.20
C ILE A 67 12.81 5.05 -7.82
N ILE A 68 12.06 6.12 -8.03
CA ILE A 68 12.46 7.46 -7.65
C ILE A 68 11.57 7.98 -6.53
N GLU A 69 12.16 8.77 -5.65
CA GLU A 69 11.46 9.56 -4.65
C GLU A 69 11.18 10.96 -5.20
N ARG A 70 9.98 11.47 -4.94
CA ARG A 70 9.60 12.85 -5.20
C ARG A 70 9.02 13.47 -3.95
N LYS A 71 9.78 14.37 -3.33
CA LYS A 71 9.27 15.16 -2.21
C LYS A 71 8.07 15.99 -2.64
N ALA A 72 7.14 16.15 -1.75
CA ALA A 72 5.91 16.88 -2.03
C ALA A 72 5.48 17.71 -0.82
N LYS A 73 4.60 18.67 -1.09
CA LYS A 73 3.93 19.51 -0.08
C LYS A 73 2.44 19.25 -0.13
N HIS A 74 1.82 19.28 1.01
CA HIS A 74 0.37 19.21 1.13
C HIS A 74 -0.23 20.60 1.27
N GLN A 75 -1.29 20.88 0.51
CA GLN A 75 -2.14 22.06 0.66
C GLN A 75 -3.60 21.64 0.61
N ARG A 76 -4.42 22.23 1.47
CA ARG A 76 -5.86 22.01 1.44
C ARG A 76 -6.54 23.22 0.82
N ILE A 77 -7.20 23.05 -0.32
CA ILE A 77 -7.89 24.10 -1.06
C ILE A 77 -9.33 23.68 -1.27
N SER A 78 -10.28 24.44 -0.75
CA SER A 78 -11.73 24.16 -0.88
C SER A 78 -12.12 22.74 -0.43
N GLY A 79 -11.53 22.23 0.66
CA GLY A 79 -11.81 20.90 1.20
C GLY A 79 -11.11 19.75 0.48
N ILE A 80 -10.35 20.02 -0.58
CA ILE A 80 -9.60 19.04 -1.35
C ILE A 80 -8.13 19.10 -0.94
N SER A 81 -7.53 17.93 -0.66
CA SER A 81 -6.10 17.81 -0.42
C SER A 81 -5.35 17.79 -1.74
N HIS A 82 -4.42 18.72 -1.89
CA HIS A 82 -3.50 18.80 -3.01
C HIS A 82 -2.11 18.39 -2.55
N PHE A 83 -1.51 17.44 -3.26
CA PHE A 83 -0.14 17.01 -3.03
C PHE A 83 0.69 17.46 -4.21
N ILE A 84 1.58 18.43 -3.97
CA ILE A 84 2.35 19.11 -5.01
C ILE A 84 3.78 18.60 -4.93
N MET A 85 4.24 17.92 -5.96
CA MET A 85 5.63 17.46 -6.04
C MET A 85 6.58 18.63 -6.22
N GLU A 86 7.71 18.62 -5.51
CA GLU A 86 8.75 19.65 -5.65
C GLU A 86 9.38 19.64 -7.05
N LYS A 87 9.42 18.44 -7.67
CA LYS A 87 9.82 18.28 -9.06
C LYS A 87 8.79 17.40 -9.75
N GLY A 88 8.20 17.87 -10.83
CA GLY A 88 7.23 17.13 -11.63
C GLY A 88 7.87 15.97 -12.40
N LEU A 89 7.07 15.31 -13.18
CA LEU A 89 7.47 14.21 -14.04
C LEU A 89 7.39 14.68 -15.50
N LYS A 90 8.32 14.22 -16.32
CA LYS A 90 8.28 14.41 -17.77
C LYS A 90 7.14 13.60 -18.38
N GLU A 91 6.84 13.85 -19.63
CA GLU A 91 5.94 12.98 -20.39
C GLU A 91 6.43 11.53 -20.38
N GLY A 92 5.49 10.60 -20.26
CA GLY A 92 5.80 9.18 -20.22
C GLY A 92 4.87 8.36 -19.33
N LYS A 93 5.13 7.05 -19.30
CA LYS A 93 4.39 6.10 -18.48
C LYS A 93 5.11 5.85 -17.19
N TYR A 94 4.39 5.95 -16.08
CA TYR A 94 4.91 5.78 -14.73
C TYR A 94 3.98 4.90 -13.92
N GLN A 95 4.54 4.32 -12.86
CA GLN A 95 3.76 3.61 -11.87
C GLN A 95 3.90 4.33 -10.53
N LEU A 96 2.83 4.94 -10.05
CA LEU A 96 2.75 5.48 -8.69
C LEU A 96 2.58 4.31 -7.72
N LEU A 97 3.57 4.07 -6.87
CA LEU A 97 3.55 2.95 -5.94
C LEU A 97 2.81 3.33 -4.67
N TYR A 98 3.33 4.29 -3.95
CA TYR A 98 2.76 4.78 -2.69
C TYR A 98 3.23 6.19 -2.37
N MET A 99 2.55 6.80 -1.44
CA MET A 99 2.93 8.03 -0.77
C MET A 99 3.38 7.69 0.65
N GLU A 100 4.54 8.17 1.07
CA GLU A 100 4.99 8.11 2.45
C GLU A 100 4.88 9.50 3.07
N TYR A 101 4.41 9.57 4.31
CA TYR A 101 4.28 10.82 5.04
C TYR A 101 4.45 10.63 6.55
N THR A 102 4.87 11.69 7.22
CA THR A 102 4.90 11.78 8.67
C THR A 102 3.63 12.47 9.15
N VAL A 103 2.95 11.88 10.11
CA VAL A 103 1.77 12.49 10.75
C VAL A 103 2.25 13.63 11.66
N LYS A 104 1.58 14.78 11.60
CA LYS A 104 1.68 15.83 12.61
C LYS A 104 0.33 16.00 13.29
N SER A 105 0.30 15.80 14.60
CA SER A 105 -0.93 15.83 15.39
C SER A 105 -0.66 16.31 16.81
N ASP A 106 -1.65 16.92 17.42
CA ASP A 106 -1.63 17.23 18.85
C ASP A 106 -1.81 15.99 19.73
N CYS A 107 -2.13 14.84 19.13
CA CYS A 107 -2.23 13.56 19.80
C CYS A 107 -0.84 12.89 19.84
N PRO A 108 -0.19 12.75 21.02
CA PRO A 108 1.18 12.22 21.11
C PRO A 108 1.34 10.79 20.58
N GLU A 109 0.26 9.99 20.60
CA GLU A 109 0.29 8.59 20.14
C GLU A 109 0.46 8.46 18.63
N ILE A 110 0.11 9.51 17.88
CA ILE A 110 0.19 9.48 16.42
C ILE A 110 1.15 10.53 15.84
N ASP A 111 1.58 11.50 16.64
CA ASP A 111 2.54 12.51 16.18
C ASP A 111 3.89 11.87 15.83
N GLY A 112 4.46 12.27 14.71
CA GLY A 112 5.73 11.75 14.21
C GLY A 112 5.65 10.35 13.59
N LEU A 113 4.51 9.66 13.60
CA LEU A 113 4.39 8.36 12.96
C LEU A 113 4.55 8.45 11.45
N LYS A 114 5.39 7.58 10.90
CA LYS A 114 5.46 7.35 9.47
C LYS A 114 4.28 6.51 9.00
N ARG A 115 3.69 6.91 7.89
CA ARG A 115 2.57 6.22 7.25
C ARG A 115 2.85 6.08 5.76
N GLN A 116 2.34 4.99 5.20
CA GLN A 116 2.35 4.77 3.76
C GLN A 116 0.90 4.66 3.28
N PHE A 117 0.62 5.32 2.17
CA PHE A 117 -0.65 5.22 1.48
C PHE A 117 -0.42 4.64 0.08
N GLY A 118 -0.93 3.45 -0.17
CA GLY A 118 -0.78 2.77 -1.44
C GLY A 118 -1.57 3.47 -2.55
N LEU A 119 -0.87 3.80 -3.61
CA LEU A 119 -1.44 4.36 -4.84
C LEU A 119 -1.53 3.29 -5.91
N CYS A 120 -0.46 2.56 -6.14
CA CYS A 120 -0.31 1.41 -7.03
C CYS A 120 -1.05 1.56 -8.37
N CYS A 121 -1.01 2.74 -8.95
CA CYS A 121 -1.66 3.03 -10.24
C CYS A 121 -0.65 3.29 -11.33
N GLN A 122 -0.99 2.85 -12.55
CA GLN A 122 -0.26 3.22 -13.74
C GLN A 122 -0.82 4.54 -14.28
N ILE A 123 0.07 5.47 -14.55
CA ILE A 123 -0.27 6.78 -15.11
C ILE A 123 0.49 7.00 -16.41
N ASN A 124 -0.15 7.70 -17.32
CA ASN A 124 0.46 8.22 -18.53
C ASN A 124 0.40 9.75 -18.50
N ILE A 125 1.56 10.39 -18.53
CA ILE A 125 1.70 11.83 -18.57
C ILE A 125 1.88 12.27 -20.02
N THR A 126 0.98 13.11 -20.48
CA THR A 126 0.98 13.69 -21.84
C THR A 126 0.88 15.21 -21.73
N PRO A 127 1.09 15.96 -22.83
CA PRO A 127 0.87 17.40 -22.83
C PRO A 127 -0.53 17.82 -22.36
N ASP A 128 -1.53 16.95 -22.58
CA ASP A 128 -2.92 17.19 -22.21
C ASP A 128 -3.24 16.90 -20.73
N GLY A 129 -2.29 16.30 -19.99
CA GLY A 129 -2.47 15.97 -18.58
C GLY A 129 -2.10 14.54 -18.19
N ILE A 130 -2.49 14.15 -16.99
CA ILE A 130 -2.25 12.84 -16.41
C ILE A 130 -3.48 11.96 -16.65
N ARG A 131 -3.26 10.75 -17.17
CA ARG A 131 -4.29 9.72 -17.35
C ARG A 131 -3.94 8.48 -16.54
N ILE A 132 -4.91 7.92 -15.83
CA ILE A 132 -4.77 6.60 -15.19
C ILE A 132 -5.03 5.54 -16.26
N GLU A 133 -4.09 4.59 -16.41
CA GLU A 133 -4.20 3.49 -17.36
C GLU A 133 -4.68 2.17 -16.71
N SER A 134 -4.46 1.98 -15.40
CA SER A 134 -4.86 0.75 -14.72
C SER A 134 -6.29 0.81 -14.19
N THR A 135 -6.94 -0.33 -14.17
CA THR A 135 -8.28 -0.49 -13.59
C THR A 135 -8.21 -0.43 -12.06
N TYR A 136 -9.30 0.01 -11.46
CA TYR A 136 -9.46 0.13 -10.03
C TYR A 136 -10.60 -0.76 -9.53
N ASN A 137 -10.29 -1.67 -8.60
CA ASN A 137 -11.32 -2.46 -7.95
C ASN A 137 -11.89 -1.69 -6.75
N SER A 138 -13.12 -1.17 -6.88
CA SER A 138 -13.78 -0.37 -5.86
C SER A 138 -13.99 -1.11 -4.53
N ASN A 139 -14.14 -2.44 -4.57
CA ASN A 139 -14.37 -3.23 -3.36
C ASN A 139 -13.09 -3.39 -2.53
N MET A 140 -11.95 -3.58 -3.18
CA MET A 140 -10.66 -3.72 -2.52
C MET A 140 -9.85 -2.43 -2.47
N LYS A 141 -10.17 -1.48 -3.34
CA LYS A 141 -9.40 -0.25 -3.52
C LYS A 141 -7.92 -0.50 -3.81
N LEU A 142 -7.65 -1.54 -4.61
CA LEU A 142 -6.35 -1.85 -5.18
C LEU A 142 -6.41 -1.64 -6.69
N TYR A 143 -5.31 -1.19 -7.27
CA TYR A 143 -5.20 -1.06 -8.72
C TYR A 143 -4.88 -2.40 -9.37
N GLY A 144 -5.45 -2.62 -10.56
CA GLY A 144 -5.44 -3.88 -11.27
C GLY A 144 -6.79 -4.59 -11.21
N ALA A 145 -6.94 -5.65 -11.99
CA ALA A 145 -8.14 -6.49 -12.02
C ALA A 145 -8.04 -7.73 -11.11
N GLY A 146 -6.84 -8.03 -10.59
CA GLY A 146 -6.57 -9.23 -9.80
C GLY A 146 -6.49 -10.50 -10.65
N THR A 147 -6.29 -10.37 -11.97
CA THR A 147 -6.08 -11.48 -12.89
C THR A 147 -4.58 -11.74 -13.11
N PRO A 148 -4.19 -12.88 -13.70
CA PRO A 148 -2.78 -13.12 -14.06
C PRO A 148 -2.18 -12.05 -14.96
N ASP A 149 -2.94 -11.53 -15.91
CA ASP A 149 -2.49 -10.51 -16.86
C ASP A 149 -2.55 -9.08 -16.32
N ASP A 150 -3.40 -8.83 -15.32
CA ASP A 150 -3.56 -7.55 -14.65
C ASP A 150 -3.72 -7.77 -13.12
N PRO A 151 -2.65 -8.17 -12.42
CA PRO A 151 -2.71 -8.45 -10.98
C PRO A 151 -2.92 -7.19 -10.16
N TYR A 152 -3.48 -7.33 -8.96
CA TYR A 152 -3.50 -6.24 -8.01
C TYR A 152 -2.08 -5.83 -7.61
N LEU A 153 -1.79 -4.53 -7.72
CA LEU A 153 -0.48 -3.97 -7.45
C LEU A 153 -0.34 -3.67 -5.95
N ILE A 154 0.74 -4.17 -5.36
CA ILE A 154 1.03 -4.05 -3.92
C ILE A 154 2.32 -3.26 -3.75
N GLY A 155 2.20 -2.02 -3.30
CA GLY A 155 3.33 -1.09 -3.13
C GLY A 155 3.53 -0.62 -1.69
N SER A 156 2.62 -0.93 -0.77
CA SER A 156 2.67 -0.42 0.60
C SER A 156 2.10 -1.41 1.62
N ASN A 157 2.34 -1.13 2.91
CA ASN A 157 1.71 -1.84 4.02
C ASN A 157 0.17 -1.66 4.02
N ASP A 158 -0.33 -0.52 3.57
CA ASP A 158 -1.78 -0.29 3.41
C ASP A 158 -2.39 -1.22 2.36
N ASP A 159 -1.68 -1.48 1.25
CA ASP A 159 -2.15 -2.44 0.23
C ASP A 159 -2.17 -3.88 0.77
N LEU A 160 -1.18 -4.28 1.55
CA LEU A 160 -1.21 -5.57 2.24
C LEU A 160 -2.42 -5.68 3.17
N ASN A 161 -2.76 -4.59 3.87
CA ASN A 161 -3.94 -4.54 4.72
C ASN A 161 -5.25 -4.67 3.93
N LYS A 162 -5.30 -4.11 2.71
CA LYS A 162 -6.46 -4.26 1.82
C LYS A 162 -6.66 -5.71 1.37
N ILE A 163 -5.59 -6.47 1.15
CA ILE A 163 -5.70 -7.92 0.89
C ILE A 163 -6.40 -8.58 2.09
N ARG A 164 -5.93 -8.32 3.29
CA ARG A 164 -6.49 -8.88 4.53
C ARG A 164 -7.97 -8.56 4.69
N THR A 165 -8.35 -7.28 4.54
CA THR A 165 -9.74 -6.85 4.68
C THR A 165 -10.62 -7.37 3.54
N GLY A 166 -10.10 -7.47 2.34
CA GLY A 166 -10.79 -8.04 1.19
C GLY A 166 -11.16 -9.50 1.40
N ILE A 167 -10.26 -10.32 1.93
CA ILE A 167 -10.52 -11.72 2.27
C ILE A 167 -11.61 -11.81 3.36
N SER A 168 -11.47 -11.04 4.43
CA SER A 168 -12.44 -11.03 5.54
C SER A 168 -13.84 -10.65 5.08
N ASN A 169 -13.93 -9.75 4.11
CA ASN A 169 -15.19 -9.30 3.52
C ASN A 169 -15.63 -10.12 2.29
N ARG A 170 -14.89 -11.18 1.95
CA ARG A 170 -15.16 -12.06 0.81
C ARG A 170 -15.18 -11.36 -0.55
N TYR A 171 -14.40 -10.32 -0.72
CA TYR A 171 -14.26 -9.60 -2.00
C TYR A 171 -13.23 -10.22 -2.95
N VAL A 172 -12.50 -11.24 -2.49
CA VAL A 172 -11.48 -11.93 -3.27
C VAL A 172 -11.85 -13.37 -3.54
N SER A 173 -11.50 -13.83 -4.72
CA SER A 173 -11.66 -15.22 -5.13
C SER A 173 -10.38 -16.02 -4.92
N SER A 174 -10.47 -17.34 -5.00
CA SER A 174 -9.32 -18.25 -4.91
C SER A 174 -8.30 -18.10 -6.04
N SER A 175 -8.61 -17.36 -7.09
CA SER A 175 -7.72 -17.11 -8.24
C SER A 175 -7.19 -15.68 -8.33
N THR A 176 -7.38 -14.89 -7.25
CA THR A 176 -6.93 -13.50 -7.25
C THR A 176 -5.41 -13.41 -7.21
N CYS A 177 -4.84 -12.61 -8.13
CA CYS A 177 -3.41 -12.40 -8.29
C CYS A 177 -2.99 -11.06 -7.70
N TYR A 178 -1.87 -11.08 -6.97
CA TYR A 178 -1.24 -9.91 -6.37
C TYR A 178 0.23 -9.84 -6.79
N SER A 179 0.71 -8.66 -7.12
CA SER A 179 2.07 -8.43 -7.59
C SER A 179 2.73 -7.32 -6.79
N GLN A 180 3.72 -7.66 -5.97
CA GLN A 180 4.48 -6.67 -5.22
C GLN A 180 5.35 -5.84 -6.16
N GLN A 181 5.42 -4.52 -5.94
CA GLN A 181 6.02 -3.59 -6.88
C GLN A 181 7.31 -2.94 -6.37
N ASN A 182 7.59 -3.03 -5.07
CA ASN A 182 8.75 -2.46 -4.41
C ASN A 182 8.98 -3.10 -3.04
N ASN A 183 10.08 -2.75 -2.38
CA ASN A 183 10.27 -3.11 -0.97
C ASN A 183 9.29 -2.35 -0.09
N ILE A 184 8.67 -3.04 0.86
CA ILE A 184 7.71 -2.46 1.81
C ILE A 184 8.36 -2.43 3.18
N ASP A 185 8.47 -1.24 3.78
CA ASP A 185 8.96 -1.06 5.14
C ASP A 185 7.77 -0.90 6.09
N MET A 186 7.66 -1.79 7.05
CA MET A 186 6.60 -1.80 8.05
C MET A 186 6.99 -1.14 9.37
N THR A 187 8.11 -0.40 9.41
CA THR A 187 8.54 0.34 10.60
C THR A 187 7.41 1.27 11.07
N GLY A 188 7.01 1.15 12.31
CA GLY A 188 5.94 1.97 12.91
C GLY A 188 4.54 1.74 12.32
N TYR A 189 4.37 0.73 11.47
CA TYR A 189 3.03 0.34 11.02
C TYR A 189 2.22 -0.17 12.20
N ASN A 190 1.11 0.49 12.44
CA ASN A 190 0.15 0.12 13.45
C ASN A 190 -1.21 -0.08 12.77
N ASP A 191 -1.58 -1.33 12.57
CA ASP A 191 -2.94 -1.65 12.20
C ASP A 191 -3.81 -1.48 13.44
N LYS A 192 -4.53 -0.35 13.54
CA LYS A 192 -5.42 0.00 14.66
C LYS A 192 -6.55 -1.03 14.92
N CYS A 193 -6.42 -2.25 14.43
CA CYS A 193 -7.33 -3.35 14.71
C CYS A 193 -7.25 -3.89 16.15
N GLY A 194 -6.75 -3.10 17.09
CA GLY A 194 -6.89 -3.31 18.52
C GLY A 194 -5.70 -3.93 19.24
N TRP A 195 -4.58 -4.14 18.57
CA TRP A 195 -3.36 -4.70 19.17
C TRP A 195 -2.19 -3.73 18.99
N GLU A 196 -1.50 -3.44 20.06
CA GLU A 196 -0.44 -2.44 20.10
C GLU A 196 0.65 -2.66 19.04
N GLY A 197 0.68 -1.77 18.03
CA GLY A 197 1.80 -1.65 17.11
C GLY A 197 2.03 -2.82 16.16
N ASN A 198 0.99 -3.60 15.82
CA ASN A 198 1.18 -4.90 15.21
C ASN A 198 0.52 -5.06 13.84
N TRP A 199 1.19 -5.82 13.01
CA TRP A 199 0.60 -6.43 11.84
C TRP A 199 -0.49 -7.43 12.24
N TYR A 200 -1.56 -7.47 11.48
CA TYR A 200 -2.57 -8.52 11.58
C TYR A 200 -2.55 -9.37 10.32
N GLN A 201 -2.36 -10.68 10.46
CA GLN A 201 -2.06 -11.56 9.34
C GLN A 201 -3.12 -11.56 8.23
N ILE A 202 -2.67 -11.71 6.98
CA ILE A 202 -3.52 -12.05 5.83
C ILE A 202 -3.96 -13.51 5.99
N GLY A 203 -5.26 -13.78 5.81
CA GLY A 203 -5.79 -15.10 6.13
C GLY A 203 -5.92 -15.31 7.65
N GLN A 204 -6.94 -14.71 8.25
CA GLN A 204 -7.07 -14.55 9.69
C GLN A 204 -7.46 -15.82 10.43
N SER A 205 -8.08 -16.77 9.74
CA SER A 205 -8.58 -18.02 10.31
C SER A 205 -8.65 -19.13 9.26
N ALA A 206 -8.84 -20.35 9.72
CA ALA A 206 -9.09 -21.49 8.83
C ALA A 206 -10.34 -21.32 7.94
N THR A 207 -11.30 -20.48 8.39
CA THR A 207 -12.53 -20.16 7.62
C THR A 207 -12.27 -19.11 6.54
N TYR A 208 -11.30 -18.22 6.77
CA TYR A 208 -10.91 -17.14 5.87
C TYR A 208 -9.41 -17.20 5.57
N PRO A 209 -8.91 -18.30 4.96
CA PRO A 209 -7.52 -18.44 4.60
C PRO A 209 -7.21 -17.56 3.38
N PHE A 210 -5.95 -17.25 3.17
CA PHE A 210 -5.47 -16.74 1.90
C PHE A 210 -5.46 -17.86 0.86
N THR A 211 -6.09 -17.65 -0.29
CA THR A 211 -6.26 -18.65 -1.35
C THR A 211 -5.78 -18.16 -2.72
N GLY A 212 -5.14 -16.98 -2.77
CA GLY A 212 -4.71 -16.34 -4.01
C GLY A 212 -3.27 -16.63 -4.39
N TYR A 213 -2.81 -15.89 -5.38
CA TYR A 213 -1.44 -15.91 -5.90
C TYR A 213 -0.74 -14.62 -5.48
N TYR A 214 0.33 -14.70 -4.69
CA TYR A 214 1.14 -13.56 -4.29
C TYR A 214 2.54 -13.66 -4.88
N TYR A 215 2.86 -12.74 -5.78
CA TYR A 215 4.16 -12.64 -6.42
C TYR A 215 4.96 -11.53 -5.75
N GLY A 216 5.98 -11.90 -4.97
CA GLY A 216 6.89 -10.97 -4.30
C GLY A 216 7.87 -10.30 -5.25
N ASN A 217 8.11 -10.90 -6.44
CA ASN A 217 9.00 -10.38 -7.51
C ASN A 217 10.41 -10.05 -7.03
N GLY A 218 10.92 -10.78 -6.03
CA GLY A 218 12.22 -10.53 -5.43
C GLY A 218 12.28 -9.36 -4.44
N TYR A 219 11.17 -8.65 -4.25
CA TYR A 219 11.08 -7.56 -3.26
C TYR A 219 10.95 -8.09 -1.83
N SER A 220 11.24 -7.20 -0.87
CA SER A 220 11.17 -7.53 0.55
C SER A 220 10.05 -6.80 1.28
N ILE A 221 9.53 -7.45 2.32
CA ILE A 221 8.75 -6.82 3.38
C ILE A 221 9.64 -6.81 4.62
N LYS A 222 9.86 -5.61 5.21
CA LYS A 222 10.84 -5.37 6.28
C LYS A 222 10.16 -4.89 7.56
N ASN A 223 10.80 -5.21 8.69
CA ASN A 223 10.47 -4.65 10.00
C ASN A 223 9.01 -4.92 10.43
N MET A 224 8.46 -6.03 9.98
CA MET A 224 7.11 -6.44 10.39
C MET A 224 7.13 -6.85 11.87
N THR A 225 6.23 -6.25 12.66
CA THR A 225 6.03 -6.61 14.06
C THR A 225 4.65 -7.22 14.24
N LEU A 226 4.59 -8.42 14.85
CA LEU A 226 3.35 -9.08 15.24
C LEU A 226 3.57 -9.68 16.63
N LYS A 227 3.04 -9.05 17.67
CA LYS A 227 3.20 -9.49 19.08
C LYS A 227 1.84 -9.75 19.69
N ASP A 228 1.37 -10.98 19.57
CA ASP A 228 0.15 -11.45 20.19
C ASP A 228 0.37 -12.87 20.74
N PRO A 229 0.64 -13.03 22.04
CA PRO A 229 0.94 -14.34 22.64
C PRO A 229 -0.23 -15.34 22.55
N ASN A 230 -1.43 -14.88 22.22
CA ASN A 230 -2.59 -15.74 22.03
C ASN A 230 -2.85 -16.09 20.56
N LYS A 231 -2.07 -15.52 19.65
CA LYS A 231 -2.30 -15.68 18.22
C LYS A 231 -1.85 -17.05 17.70
N ILE A 232 -2.77 -17.72 17.05
CA ILE A 232 -2.47 -18.92 16.25
C ILE A 232 -2.13 -18.48 14.82
N ALA A 233 -1.16 -19.16 14.22
CA ALA A 233 -0.67 -18.88 12.87
C ALA A 233 -0.15 -17.43 12.70
N ALA A 234 0.60 -16.94 13.73
CA ALA A 234 1.19 -15.61 13.69
C ALA A 234 2.26 -15.51 12.59
N SER A 235 2.01 -14.73 11.53
CA SER A 235 2.86 -14.63 10.34
C SER A 235 2.36 -13.52 9.39
N LEU A 236 3.06 -13.29 8.28
CA LEU A 236 2.52 -12.41 7.23
C LEU A 236 1.21 -12.97 6.66
N PHE A 237 1.24 -14.26 6.23
CA PHE A 237 0.05 -15.02 5.84
C PHE A 237 -0.27 -16.02 6.93
N GLY A 238 -1.32 -15.81 7.71
CA GLY A 238 -1.66 -16.66 8.83
C GLY A 238 -2.08 -18.06 8.37
N TYR A 239 -3.26 -18.15 7.82
CA TYR A 239 -3.79 -19.38 7.24
C TYR A 239 -3.77 -19.29 5.72
N VAL A 240 -3.27 -20.33 5.06
CA VAL A 240 -3.23 -20.43 3.60
C VAL A 240 -3.89 -21.72 3.13
N ASN A 241 -4.59 -21.69 2.00
CA ASN A 241 -5.23 -22.85 1.40
C ASN A 241 -5.18 -22.73 -0.13
N LYS A 242 -4.61 -23.71 -0.81
CA LYS A 242 -4.47 -23.71 -2.28
C LYS A 242 -3.83 -22.41 -2.81
N ALA A 243 -2.94 -21.82 -2.01
CA ALA A 243 -2.32 -20.54 -2.28
C ALA A 243 -0.98 -20.71 -2.99
N VAL A 244 -0.57 -19.70 -3.74
CA VAL A 244 0.77 -19.60 -4.32
C VAL A 244 1.44 -18.36 -3.78
N ILE A 245 2.59 -18.51 -3.11
CA ILE A 245 3.41 -17.40 -2.61
C ILE A 245 4.81 -17.59 -3.19
N MET A 246 5.25 -16.63 -4.00
CA MET A 246 6.50 -16.77 -4.72
C MET A 246 7.41 -15.54 -4.58
N ASP A 247 8.72 -15.82 -4.56
CA ASP A 247 9.80 -14.83 -4.70
C ASP A 247 9.69 -13.64 -3.74
N LEU A 248 9.29 -13.93 -2.49
CA LEU A 248 9.10 -12.96 -1.42
C LEU A 248 10.23 -13.04 -0.41
N THR A 249 10.79 -11.90 -0.01
CA THR A 249 11.74 -11.81 1.10
C THR A 249 11.08 -11.16 2.32
N ILE A 250 11.13 -11.82 3.48
CA ILE A 250 10.80 -11.19 4.77
C ILE A 250 12.10 -10.87 5.48
N GLN A 251 12.25 -9.63 5.96
CA GLN A 251 13.46 -9.16 6.61
C GLN A 251 13.15 -8.49 7.95
N ASN A 252 13.91 -8.84 8.99
CA ASN A 252 13.79 -8.26 10.35
C ASN A 252 12.37 -8.34 10.91
N ALA A 253 11.70 -9.48 10.78
CA ALA A 253 10.38 -9.67 11.37
C ALA A 253 10.51 -10.02 12.86
N ASP A 254 9.71 -9.35 13.71
CA ASP A 254 9.61 -9.60 15.15
C ASP A 254 8.21 -10.16 15.46
N ILE A 255 8.13 -11.50 15.58
CA ILE A 255 6.86 -12.21 15.63
C ILE A 255 6.77 -13.03 16.92
N THR A 256 5.70 -12.82 17.68
CA THR A 256 5.32 -13.63 18.85
C THR A 256 3.89 -14.12 18.67
N GLY A 257 3.66 -15.40 18.95
CA GLY A 257 2.35 -16.03 18.86
C GLY A 257 2.23 -17.21 19.80
N TYR A 258 1.04 -17.80 19.90
CA TYR A 258 0.78 -18.99 20.72
C TYR A 258 1.36 -20.24 20.06
N CYS A 259 1.02 -20.46 18.78
CA CYS A 259 1.55 -21.59 18.01
C CYS A 259 1.51 -21.30 16.50
N ALA A 260 2.20 -22.13 15.71
CA ALA A 260 2.35 -21.98 14.26
C ALA A 260 2.91 -20.60 13.87
N VAL A 261 3.98 -20.17 14.57
CA VAL A 261 4.65 -18.90 14.35
C VAL A 261 5.65 -19.00 13.20
N SER A 262 5.57 -18.12 12.23
CA SER A 262 6.42 -18.11 11.04
C SER A 262 6.53 -16.71 10.46
N ALA A 263 7.55 -16.44 9.64
CA ALA A 263 7.65 -15.16 8.94
C ALA A 263 6.70 -15.09 7.73
N ILE A 264 6.52 -16.16 6.98
CA ILE A 264 5.81 -16.16 5.70
C ILE A 264 4.38 -16.69 5.86
N ALA A 265 4.22 -17.97 6.22
CA ALA A 265 2.91 -18.60 6.37
C ALA A 265 2.86 -19.46 7.63
N GLY A 266 1.85 -19.24 8.48
CA GLY A 266 1.72 -19.91 9.76
C GLY A 266 1.13 -21.30 9.66
N ALA A 267 0.03 -21.48 8.95
CA ALA A 267 -0.68 -22.75 8.85
C ALA A 267 -1.23 -22.99 7.44
N ILE A 268 -1.08 -24.21 6.96
CA ILE A 268 -1.72 -24.66 5.72
C ILE A 268 -3.01 -25.38 6.10
N VAL A 269 -4.13 -24.89 5.57
CA VAL A 269 -5.44 -25.51 5.73
C VAL A 269 -5.72 -26.38 4.52
N THR A 270 -6.02 -27.66 4.76
CA THR A 270 -6.47 -28.57 3.72
C THR A 270 -7.99 -28.72 3.82
N SER A 271 -8.72 -28.29 2.81
CA SER A 271 -10.16 -28.49 2.72
C SER A 271 -10.48 -29.56 1.69
N GLY A 272 -10.90 -30.75 2.15
CA GLY A 272 -11.41 -31.81 1.31
C GLY A 272 -10.34 -32.64 0.58
N SER A 273 -10.78 -33.63 -0.16
CA SER A 273 -9.97 -34.59 -0.97
C SER A 273 -9.48 -34.00 -2.30
N GLY A 274 -9.29 -32.71 -2.39
CA GLY A 274 -8.99 -32.06 -3.68
C GLY A 274 -7.56 -31.53 -3.76
N GLN A 275 -6.90 -31.81 -4.56
CA GLN A 275 -5.92 -31.83 -5.62
C GLN A 275 -5.06 -30.55 -5.81
N ASP A 276 -5.38 -29.35 -5.27
CA ASP A 276 -4.58 -28.16 -5.49
C ASP A 276 -3.69 -27.87 -4.27
N PRO A 277 -2.39 -28.13 -4.36
CA PRO A 277 -1.48 -27.87 -3.25
C PRO A 277 -1.25 -26.36 -3.04
N THR A 278 -0.87 -25.99 -1.82
CA THR A 278 -0.27 -24.67 -1.54
C THR A 278 1.20 -24.71 -1.95
N PHE A 279 1.65 -23.71 -2.71
CA PHE A 279 3.04 -23.55 -3.13
C PHE A 279 3.66 -22.32 -2.47
N ILE A 280 4.79 -22.54 -1.78
CA ILE A 280 5.65 -21.47 -1.28
C ILE A 280 7.03 -21.70 -1.90
N LYS A 281 7.44 -20.85 -2.86
CA LYS A 281 8.65 -21.05 -3.67
C LYS A 281 9.47 -19.77 -3.79
N GLY A 282 10.79 -19.90 -3.77
CA GLY A 282 11.70 -18.76 -3.97
C GLY A 282 11.67 -17.74 -2.82
N CYS A 283 11.02 -18.08 -1.70
CA CYS A 283 10.88 -17.17 -0.58
C CYS A 283 12.08 -17.24 0.36
N THR A 284 12.46 -16.12 0.94
CA THR A 284 13.62 -15.98 1.83
C THR A 284 13.23 -15.26 3.12
N VAL A 285 13.78 -15.72 4.24
CA VAL A 285 13.69 -15.00 5.52
C VAL A 285 15.10 -14.61 5.95
N LYS A 286 15.29 -13.31 6.27
CA LYS A 286 16.58 -12.75 6.72
C LYS A 286 16.40 -12.11 8.09
N SER A 287 17.27 -12.46 9.03
CA SER A 287 17.47 -11.69 10.27
C SER A 287 18.51 -10.59 10.02
N SER A 288 18.44 -9.53 10.80
CA SER A 288 19.49 -8.50 10.86
C SER A 288 20.77 -9.07 11.47
#